data_a143db76ad877b25fc19d44f10055392
#
_entry.id   a143db76ad877b25fc19d44f10055392
#
_cell.length_a   1.000
_cell.length_b   1.000
_cell.length_c   1.000
_cell.angle_alpha   90.00
_cell.angle_beta   90.00
_cell.angle_gamma   90.00
#
_symmetry.space_group_name_H-M   'P 1'
#
loop_
_entity.id
_entity.type
_entity.pdbx_description
1 polymer ?
#
loop_
_entity_poly.entity_id
_entity_poly.type
_entity_poly.pdbx_seq_one_letter_code
_entity_poly.pdbx_strand_id
1 'polypeptide(L)'
;MNLMTKRVIISITGMCLMCFIAIGLYLFLLTGTSNDKSTRVVTIDAGSISSIGKKLESDGFIRSANAFKVYMYTQSNRNLKAGTYKLSKSMGVRKIVKELQRGSKYNIEEVRLTFKEGKNIRGVAKVISENTNNSYEDVIGTLSDRSYAEGLISKYWFLSDEILNSGIYYPLEGYLFPNTYFFKNRNVSIDVIITTMLDEMGKQLEVYRDDISKSGLSIHKLITLASIVELEGASSNDRAKVAGVFYNRLNSGWNLGSDVTTYYALRIDDFSVSLSKEQGLYNCDNGYNTRCTSYIGLPVGPIDNPGIASIKSAIYPESHDYYYFVADCKGKTYLNKDENGHCATLNKLKKENNWCA
;
A
#
# COMPACT_ATOMS: atom_id res chain seq x y z
N MET A 1 45.01 -38.36 -59.96
CA MET A 1 44.26 -37.15 -59.66
C MET A 1 45.02 -35.96 -60.22
N ASN A 2 44.44 -35.27 -61.18
CA ASN A 2 45.04 -34.19 -61.94
C ASN A 2 45.43 -33.01 -61.05
N LEU A 3 46.47 -32.27 -61.35
CA LEU A 3 46.98 -31.12 -60.57
C LEU A 3 45.85 -30.04 -60.30
N MET A 4 44.99 -29.91 -61.32
CA MET A 4 43.84 -29.01 -61.28
C MET A 4 42.80 -29.44 -60.20
N THR A 5 42.50 -30.75 -60.11
CA THR A 5 41.60 -31.33 -59.15
C THR A 5 42.12 -31.19 -57.70
N LYS A 6 43.44 -31.35 -57.49
CA LYS A 6 44.07 -31.11 -56.16
C LYS A 6 43.95 -29.64 -55.73
N ARG A 7 44.17 -28.67 -56.61
CA ARG A 7 44.03 -27.23 -56.36
C ARG A 7 42.57 -26.85 -55.98
N VAL A 8 41.59 -27.40 -56.71
CA VAL A 8 40.16 -27.15 -56.42
C VAL A 8 39.76 -27.73 -55.03
N ILE A 9 40.21 -28.96 -54.74
CA ILE A 9 39.94 -29.58 -53.43
C ILE A 9 40.59 -28.76 -52.33
N ILE A 10 41.83 -28.33 -52.44
CA ILE A 10 42.53 -27.50 -51.46
C ILE A 10 41.80 -26.17 -51.24
N SER A 11 41.33 -25.52 -52.32
CA SER A 11 40.55 -24.26 -52.23
C SER A 11 39.22 -24.46 -51.53
N ILE A 12 38.46 -25.52 -51.84
CA ILE A 12 37.20 -25.85 -51.20
C ILE A 12 37.43 -26.17 -49.71
N THR A 13 38.45 -26.96 -49.37
CA THR A 13 38.79 -27.30 -47.98
C THR A 13 39.17 -26.06 -47.18
N GLY A 14 39.98 -25.16 -47.77
CA GLY A 14 40.36 -23.88 -47.18
C GLY A 14 39.15 -22.96 -46.93
N MET A 15 38.22 -22.90 -47.91
CA MET A 15 37.00 -22.11 -47.79
C MET A 15 36.07 -22.69 -46.68
N CYS A 16 35.91 -24.02 -46.65
CA CYS A 16 35.14 -24.68 -45.58
C CYS A 16 35.76 -24.41 -44.20
N LEU A 17 37.08 -24.48 -44.05
CA LEU A 17 37.76 -24.20 -42.80
C LEU A 17 37.54 -22.74 -42.34
N MET A 18 37.65 -21.79 -43.27
CA MET A 18 37.35 -20.37 -42.99
C MET A 18 35.90 -20.18 -42.56
N CYS A 19 34.94 -20.86 -43.18
CA CYS A 19 33.53 -20.81 -42.77
C CYS A 19 33.35 -21.38 -41.37
N PHE A 20 33.99 -22.50 -41.02
CA PHE A 20 33.92 -23.06 -39.67
C PHE A 20 34.50 -22.11 -38.61
N ILE A 21 35.63 -21.47 -38.89
CA ILE A 21 36.26 -20.47 -38.01
C ILE A 21 35.31 -19.26 -37.84
N ALA A 22 34.73 -18.74 -38.90
CA ALA A 22 33.80 -17.62 -38.88
C ALA A 22 32.55 -17.94 -38.03
N ILE A 23 31.96 -19.13 -38.20
CA ILE A 23 30.84 -19.63 -37.45
C ILE A 23 31.23 -19.76 -35.98
N GLY A 24 32.37 -20.37 -35.66
CA GLY A 24 32.88 -20.50 -34.30
C GLY A 24 33.06 -19.16 -33.60
N LEU A 25 33.66 -18.18 -34.29
CA LEU A 25 33.82 -16.82 -33.80
C LEU A 25 32.47 -16.14 -33.54
N TYR A 26 31.53 -16.27 -34.47
CA TYR A 26 30.19 -15.72 -34.32
C TYR A 26 29.47 -16.32 -33.12
N LEU A 27 29.50 -17.63 -32.92
CA LEU A 27 28.90 -18.29 -31.76
C LEU A 27 29.55 -17.85 -30.45
N PHE A 28 30.86 -17.64 -30.42
CA PHE A 28 31.57 -17.08 -29.25
C PHE A 28 31.11 -15.67 -28.94
N LEU A 29 30.91 -14.81 -29.94
CA LEU A 29 30.41 -13.43 -29.72
C LEU A 29 28.99 -13.40 -29.18
N LEU A 30 28.21 -14.46 -29.30
CA LEU A 30 26.86 -14.59 -28.73
C LEU A 30 26.88 -15.09 -27.27
N THR A 31 28.00 -15.51 -26.71
CA THR A 31 28.13 -15.94 -25.31
C THR A 31 28.15 -14.75 -24.33
N GLY A 32 28.01 -15.01 -23.06
CA GLY A 32 28.18 -13.99 -22.01
C GLY A 32 29.57 -13.37 -22.03
N THR A 33 29.69 -12.13 -21.57
CA THR A 33 30.96 -11.40 -21.53
C THR A 33 31.88 -11.87 -20.41
N SER A 34 31.31 -12.42 -19.33
CA SER A 34 32.04 -13.01 -18.19
C SER A 34 31.20 -14.09 -17.50
N ASN A 35 31.79 -14.78 -16.50
CA ASN A 35 31.07 -15.75 -15.66
C ASN A 35 30.35 -15.10 -14.47
N ASP A 36 30.40 -13.77 -14.37
CA ASP A 36 29.74 -13.02 -13.31
C ASP A 36 28.20 -13.14 -13.43
N LYS A 37 27.59 -13.81 -12.45
CA LYS A 37 26.14 -14.03 -12.35
C LYS A 37 25.43 -12.89 -11.63
N SER A 38 26.17 -11.91 -11.07
CA SER A 38 25.55 -10.75 -10.42
C SER A 38 24.68 -9.99 -11.43
N THR A 39 23.47 -9.66 -11.02
CA THR A 39 22.55 -8.91 -11.88
C THR A 39 22.71 -7.42 -11.64
N ARG A 40 22.72 -6.65 -12.73
CA ARG A 40 22.68 -5.20 -12.72
C ARG A 40 21.40 -4.71 -13.36
N VAL A 41 20.90 -3.60 -12.85
CA VAL A 41 19.73 -2.93 -13.42
C VAL A 41 20.17 -2.06 -14.59
N VAL A 42 19.53 -2.24 -15.75
CA VAL A 42 19.84 -1.52 -17.00
C VAL A 42 18.55 -1.02 -17.63
N THR A 43 18.52 0.26 -17.98
CA THR A 43 17.41 0.85 -18.76
C THR A 43 17.73 0.77 -20.24
N ILE A 44 16.79 0.23 -21.00
CA ILE A 44 16.82 0.17 -22.47
C ILE A 44 15.73 1.08 -22.98
N ASP A 45 16.14 2.15 -23.66
CA ASP A 45 15.23 3.11 -24.28
C ASP A 45 14.60 2.53 -25.55
N ALA A 46 13.47 3.10 -25.96
CA ALA A 46 12.88 2.78 -27.26
C ALA A 46 13.85 3.18 -28.39
N GLY A 47 14.16 2.25 -29.28
CA GLY A 47 15.15 2.52 -30.31
C GLY A 47 15.29 1.38 -31.33
N SER A 48 16.20 1.58 -32.27
CA SER A 48 16.54 0.58 -33.28
C SER A 48 17.32 -0.60 -32.67
N ILE A 49 17.27 -1.76 -33.32
CA ILE A 49 18.10 -2.93 -32.97
C ILE A 49 19.58 -2.52 -32.85
N SER A 50 20.04 -1.62 -33.72
CA SER A 50 21.42 -1.14 -33.73
C SER A 50 21.76 -0.28 -32.53
N SER A 51 20.86 0.65 -32.11
CA SER A 51 21.07 1.49 -30.93
C SER A 51 21.05 0.66 -29.65
N ILE A 52 20.10 -0.27 -29.51
CA ILE A 52 20.02 -1.20 -28.37
C ILE A 52 21.28 -2.08 -28.29
N GLY A 53 21.74 -2.62 -29.42
CA GLY A 53 22.97 -3.41 -29.47
C GLY A 53 24.21 -2.63 -29.02
N LYS A 54 24.38 -1.38 -29.48
CA LYS A 54 25.47 -0.50 -29.06
C LYS A 54 25.41 -0.19 -27.54
N LYS A 55 24.23 0.06 -26.99
CA LYS A 55 24.03 0.28 -25.56
C LYS A 55 24.43 -0.95 -24.74
N LEU A 56 23.97 -2.15 -25.13
CA LEU A 56 24.31 -3.40 -24.44
C LEU A 56 25.79 -3.71 -24.50
N GLU A 57 26.47 -3.39 -25.63
CA GLU A 57 27.92 -3.53 -25.78
C GLU A 57 28.69 -2.55 -24.91
N SER A 58 28.33 -1.24 -24.93
CA SER A 58 28.96 -0.21 -24.10
C SER A 58 28.82 -0.50 -22.59
N ASP A 59 27.67 -1.07 -22.18
CA ASP A 59 27.41 -1.45 -20.79
C ASP A 59 28.07 -2.81 -20.44
N GLY A 60 28.72 -3.48 -21.40
CA GLY A 60 29.48 -4.72 -21.22
C GLY A 60 28.62 -5.97 -21.03
N PHE A 61 27.36 -5.98 -21.47
CA PHE A 61 26.45 -7.14 -21.40
C PHE A 61 26.59 -8.07 -22.59
N ILE A 62 27.03 -7.56 -23.76
CA ILE A 62 27.30 -8.34 -24.96
C ILE A 62 28.70 -8.02 -25.49
N ARG A 63 29.28 -8.95 -26.25
CA ARG A 63 30.64 -8.81 -26.79
C ARG A 63 30.68 -7.99 -28.09
N SER A 64 29.57 -7.96 -28.84
CA SER A 64 29.51 -7.28 -30.16
C SER A 64 28.09 -6.90 -30.50
N ALA A 65 27.88 -5.58 -30.73
CA ALA A 65 26.64 -5.04 -31.25
C ALA A 65 26.33 -5.55 -32.66
N ASN A 66 27.36 -5.79 -33.50
CA ASN A 66 27.19 -6.34 -34.85
C ASN A 66 26.72 -7.79 -34.79
N ALA A 67 27.30 -8.62 -33.94
CA ALA A 67 26.87 -10.01 -33.76
C ALA A 67 25.43 -10.06 -33.20
N PHE A 68 25.08 -9.18 -32.25
CA PHE A 68 23.73 -9.01 -31.77
C PHE A 68 22.74 -8.64 -32.87
N LYS A 69 23.10 -7.68 -33.75
CA LYS A 69 22.29 -7.28 -34.89
C LYS A 69 22.04 -8.43 -35.86
N VAL A 70 23.09 -9.18 -36.19
CA VAL A 70 22.97 -10.39 -37.05
C VAL A 70 22.05 -11.41 -36.38
N TYR A 71 22.22 -11.67 -35.08
CA TYR A 71 21.35 -12.58 -34.32
C TYR A 71 19.88 -12.14 -34.40
N MET A 72 19.60 -10.86 -34.21
CA MET A 72 18.23 -10.32 -34.29
C MET A 72 17.58 -10.51 -35.63
N TYR A 73 18.34 -10.41 -36.72
CA TYR A 73 17.80 -10.65 -38.06
C TYR A 73 17.45 -12.12 -38.33
N THR A 74 18.00 -13.07 -37.56
CA THR A 74 17.63 -14.49 -37.66
C THR A 74 16.35 -14.83 -36.85
N GLN A 75 15.86 -13.87 -35.99
CA GLN A 75 14.69 -14.11 -35.19
C GLN A 75 13.39 -13.74 -35.93
N SER A 76 12.34 -14.56 -35.73
CA SER A 76 11.01 -14.26 -36.27
C SER A 76 10.39 -13.04 -35.58
N ASN A 77 10.56 -12.91 -34.25
CA ASN A 77 10.16 -11.74 -33.46
C ASN A 77 11.36 -10.82 -33.25
N ARG A 78 11.30 -9.63 -33.86
CA ARG A 78 12.36 -8.59 -33.74
C ARG A 78 11.98 -7.44 -32.84
N ASN A 79 10.82 -7.51 -32.18
CA ASN A 79 10.34 -6.45 -31.31
C ASN A 79 11.04 -6.53 -29.94
N LEU A 80 11.88 -5.56 -29.64
CA LEU A 80 12.53 -5.37 -28.35
C LEU A 80 11.79 -4.26 -27.62
N LYS A 81 11.29 -4.55 -26.42
CA LYS A 81 10.51 -3.61 -25.63
C LYS A 81 11.46 -2.73 -24.82
N ALA A 82 11.19 -1.43 -24.81
CA ALA A 82 11.85 -0.49 -23.90
C ALA A 82 11.47 -0.80 -22.45
N GLY A 83 12.33 -0.42 -21.51
CA GLY A 83 12.08 -0.61 -20.08
C GLY A 83 13.35 -0.94 -19.31
N THR A 84 13.17 -1.27 -18.05
CA THR A 84 14.26 -1.58 -17.13
C THR A 84 14.37 -3.08 -16.90
N TYR A 85 15.58 -3.60 -17.03
CA TYR A 85 15.86 -5.03 -16.98
C TYR A 85 16.96 -5.35 -15.96
N LYS A 86 16.88 -6.51 -15.32
CA LYS A 86 17.99 -7.08 -14.54
C LYS A 86 18.77 -8.02 -15.47
N LEU A 87 19.94 -7.59 -15.89
CA LEU A 87 20.85 -8.37 -16.74
C LEU A 87 22.11 -8.71 -15.98
N SER A 88 22.75 -9.86 -16.32
CA SER A 88 24.08 -10.22 -15.82
C SER A 88 25.04 -10.40 -17.00
N LYS A 89 26.34 -10.20 -16.74
CA LYS A 89 27.39 -10.39 -17.73
C LYS A 89 27.59 -11.86 -18.15
N SER A 90 27.05 -12.80 -17.36
CA SER A 90 26.99 -14.22 -17.72
C SER A 90 25.88 -14.57 -18.71
N MET A 91 24.94 -13.66 -18.96
CA MET A 91 23.88 -13.87 -19.95
C MET A 91 24.44 -13.74 -21.37
N GLY A 92 24.24 -14.78 -22.19
CA GLY A 92 24.49 -14.66 -23.64
C GLY A 92 23.38 -13.87 -24.33
N VAL A 93 23.66 -13.39 -25.54
CA VAL A 93 22.75 -12.62 -26.38
C VAL A 93 21.36 -13.24 -26.48
N ARG A 94 21.25 -14.55 -26.61
CA ARG A 94 19.98 -15.28 -26.69
C ARG A 94 19.10 -15.06 -25.45
N LYS A 95 19.69 -15.10 -24.26
CA LYS A 95 18.94 -14.87 -23.01
C LYS A 95 18.52 -13.42 -22.88
N ILE A 96 19.42 -12.48 -23.18
CA ILE A 96 19.14 -11.05 -23.15
C ILE A 96 18.00 -10.71 -24.10
N VAL A 97 18.04 -11.16 -25.36
CA VAL A 97 16.97 -10.94 -26.35
C VAL A 97 15.62 -11.46 -25.83
N LYS A 98 15.61 -12.67 -25.24
CA LYS A 98 14.38 -13.24 -24.68
C LYS A 98 13.77 -12.37 -23.57
N GLU A 99 14.61 -11.80 -22.69
CA GLU A 99 14.12 -10.88 -21.65
C GLU A 99 13.60 -9.57 -22.27
N LEU A 100 14.30 -8.99 -23.25
CA LEU A 100 13.86 -7.76 -23.91
C LEU A 100 12.56 -7.96 -24.72
N GLN A 101 12.36 -9.13 -25.33
CA GLN A 101 11.11 -9.48 -26.04
C GLN A 101 9.92 -9.67 -25.10
N ARG A 102 10.14 -10.24 -23.90
CA ARG A 102 9.10 -10.38 -22.85
C ARG A 102 8.63 -9.02 -22.35
N GLY A 103 9.53 -8.06 -22.26
CA GLY A 103 9.29 -6.76 -21.70
C GLY A 103 9.76 -6.65 -20.25
N SER A 104 9.94 -5.42 -19.83
CA SER A 104 10.41 -5.10 -18.49
C SER A 104 9.42 -5.58 -17.43
N LYS A 105 9.96 -6.26 -16.42
CA LYS A 105 9.27 -6.55 -15.17
C LYS A 105 9.66 -5.57 -14.06
N TYR A 106 10.63 -4.70 -14.33
CA TYR A 106 11.20 -3.78 -13.36
C TYR A 106 11.04 -2.36 -13.88
N ASN A 107 10.30 -1.55 -13.14
CA ASN A 107 10.31 -0.11 -13.31
C ASN A 107 11.17 0.45 -12.16
N ILE A 108 12.35 1.01 -12.46
CA ILE A 108 13.24 1.61 -11.42
C ILE A 108 12.55 2.81 -10.78
N GLU A 109 11.65 3.44 -11.50
CA GLU A 109 10.93 4.60 -11.03
C GLU A 109 9.70 4.22 -10.19
N GLU A 110 9.26 2.93 -10.25
CA GLU A 110 8.10 2.48 -9.50
C GLU A 110 8.28 2.73 -8.01
N VAL A 111 7.36 3.48 -7.45
CA VAL A 111 7.30 3.74 -6.02
C VAL A 111 6.21 2.89 -5.40
N ARG A 112 6.56 2.23 -4.29
CA ARG A 112 5.65 1.44 -3.48
C ARG A 112 5.30 2.22 -2.22
N LEU A 113 4.04 2.55 -2.05
CA LEU A 113 3.50 3.18 -0.84
C LEU A 113 2.71 2.14 -0.05
N THR A 114 3.09 1.92 1.22
CA THR A 114 2.37 1.02 2.12
C THR A 114 1.73 1.83 3.23
N PHE A 115 0.42 1.85 3.26
CA PHE A 115 -0.39 2.48 4.29
C PHE A 115 -0.91 1.38 5.23
N LYS A 116 -0.52 1.46 6.50
CA LYS A 116 -0.96 0.51 7.51
C LYS A 116 -2.35 0.89 8.02
N GLU A 117 -3.12 -0.11 8.42
CA GLU A 117 -4.39 0.08 9.14
C GLU A 117 -4.17 0.94 10.40
N GLY A 118 -5.17 1.70 10.80
CA GLY A 118 -5.11 2.57 11.97
C GLY A 118 -4.25 3.84 11.81
N LYS A 119 -3.79 4.17 10.60
CA LYS A 119 -3.09 5.43 10.33
C LYS A 119 -4.06 6.51 9.92
N ASN A 120 -3.98 7.65 10.64
CA ASN A 120 -4.75 8.85 10.29
C ASN A 120 -4.14 9.62 9.11
N ILE A 121 -4.80 10.66 8.66
CA ILE A 121 -4.37 11.51 7.53
C ILE A 121 -2.94 12.05 7.71
N ARG A 122 -2.52 12.41 8.93
CA ARG A 122 -1.14 12.86 9.17
C ARG A 122 -0.12 11.75 8.90
N GLY A 123 -0.46 10.52 9.32
CA GLY A 123 0.33 9.32 9.01
C GLY A 123 0.37 9.00 7.51
N VAL A 124 -0.75 9.17 6.81
CA VAL A 124 -0.83 9.01 5.35
C VAL A 124 0.05 10.06 4.65
N ALA A 125 -0.06 11.33 5.03
CA ALA A 125 0.75 12.41 4.47
C ALA A 125 2.25 12.17 4.67
N LYS A 126 2.65 11.66 5.83
CA LYS A 126 4.04 11.30 6.10
C LYS A 126 4.55 10.20 5.15
N VAL A 127 3.77 9.12 4.95
CA VAL A 127 4.16 8.05 4.01
C VAL A 127 4.31 8.59 2.58
N ILE A 128 3.40 9.46 2.13
CA ILE A 128 3.46 10.06 0.79
C ILE A 128 4.72 10.93 0.65
N SER A 129 4.96 11.85 1.59
CA SER A 129 6.08 12.79 1.52
C SER A 129 7.46 12.13 1.60
N GLU A 130 7.60 11.07 2.40
CA GLU A 130 8.85 10.33 2.52
C GLU A 130 9.20 9.52 1.26
N ASN A 131 8.20 9.14 0.45
CA ASN A 131 8.39 8.20 -0.64
C ASN A 131 8.12 8.79 -2.03
N THR A 132 7.58 9.99 -2.13
CA THR A 132 7.29 10.69 -3.39
C THR A 132 7.97 12.07 -3.42
N ASN A 133 7.73 12.84 -4.48
CA ASN A 133 8.20 14.22 -4.58
C ASN A 133 7.14 15.24 -4.09
N ASN A 134 6.05 14.78 -3.48
CA ASN A 134 5.06 15.66 -2.86
C ASN A 134 5.53 16.06 -1.45
N SER A 135 5.40 17.33 -1.07
CA SER A 135 5.70 17.76 0.30
C SER A 135 4.60 17.33 1.28
N TYR A 136 4.94 17.24 2.56
CA TYR A 136 3.97 16.95 3.61
C TYR A 136 2.88 18.02 3.66
N GLU A 137 3.27 19.29 3.51
CA GLU A 137 2.40 20.45 3.55
C GLU A 137 1.40 20.43 2.38
N ASP A 138 1.83 20.08 1.17
CA ASP A 138 0.94 19.97 0.01
C ASP A 138 -0.09 18.85 0.19
N VAL A 139 0.34 17.71 0.73
CA VAL A 139 -0.57 16.58 1.01
C VAL A 139 -1.60 16.97 2.07
N ILE A 140 -1.17 17.54 3.19
CA ILE A 140 -2.07 18.00 4.26
C ILE A 140 -2.99 19.11 3.74
N GLY A 141 -2.47 20.04 2.95
CA GLY A 141 -3.27 21.12 2.32
C GLY A 141 -4.40 20.52 1.47
N THR A 142 -4.08 19.58 0.59
CA THR A 142 -5.08 18.91 -0.27
C THR A 142 -6.12 18.14 0.56
N LEU A 143 -5.68 17.40 1.59
CA LEU A 143 -6.58 16.57 2.41
C LEU A 143 -7.40 17.39 3.42
N SER A 144 -7.02 18.64 3.68
CA SER A 144 -7.79 19.60 4.49
C SER A 144 -8.75 20.44 3.65
N ASP A 145 -8.60 20.43 2.33
CA ASP A 145 -9.42 21.24 1.42
C ASP A 145 -10.81 20.62 1.26
N ARG A 146 -11.83 21.34 1.78
CA ARG A 146 -13.23 20.93 1.70
C ARG A 146 -13.76 20.95 0.26
N SER A 147 -13.28 21.87 -0.57
CA SER A 147 -13.72 21.96 -1.97
C SER A 147 -13.18 20.77 -2.77
N TYR A 148 -11.95 20.31 -2.45
CA TYR A 148 -11.41 19.08 -3.02
C TYR A 148 -12.29 17.87 -2.63
N ALA A 149 -12.62 17.73 -1.35
CA ALA A 149 -13.44 16.63 -0.85
C ALA A 149 -14.87 16.67 -1.43
N GLU A 150 -15.49 17.86 -1.52
CA GLU A 150 -16.80 18.05 -2.13
C GLU A 150 -16.82 17.56 -3.58
N GLY A 151 -15.78 17.85 -4.35
CA GLY A 151 -15.63 17.37 -5.72
C GLY A 151 -15.56 15.83 -5.87
N LEU A 152 -15.29 15.11 -4.78
CA LEU A 152 -15.24 13.64 -4.75
C LEU A 152 -16.58 12.99 -4.36
N ILE A 153 -17.48 13.69 -3.65
CA ILE A 153 -18.74 13.14 -3.16
C ILE A 153 -19.57 12.55 -4.32
N SER A 154 -19.65 13.25 -5.43
CA SER A 154 -20.42 12.77 -6.59
C SER A 154 -19.81 11.56 -7.31
N LYS A 155 -18.52 11.27 -7.04
CA LYS A 155 -17.77 10.18 -7.69
C LYS A 155 -17.82 8.87 -6.90
N TYR A 156 -18.02 8.97 -5.59
CA TYR A 156 -17.93 7.82 -4.69
C TYR A 156 -19.21 7.68 -3.87
N TRP A 157 -19.97 6.62 -4.07
CA TRP A 157 -21.27 6.35 -3.43
C TRP A 157 -21.22 6.29 -1.89
N PHE A 158 -20.03 6.05 -1.34
CA PHE A 158 -19.80 5.96 0.10
C PHE A 158 -19.39 7.28 0.74
N LEU A 159 -19.21 8.35 -0.03
CA LEU A 159 -19.01 9.71 0.47
C LEU A 159 -20.33 10.46 0.51
N SER A 160 -20.52 11.30 1.51
CA SER A 160 -21.69 12.17 1.66
C SER A 160 -21.28 13.53 2.22
N ASP A 161 -22.21 14.48 2.25
CA ASP A 161 -21.97 15.81 2.83
C ASP A 161 -21.60 15.78 4.33
N GLU A 162 -21.80 14.65 5.01
CA GLU A 162 -21.36 14.48 6.40
C GLU A 162 -19.87 14.72 6.59
N ILE A 163 -19.03 14.40 5.57
CA ILE A 163 -17.58 14.63 5.59
C ILE A 163 -17.20 16.11 5.58
N LEU A 164 -18.12 16.99 5.19
CA LEU A 164 -17.92 18.44 5.12
C LEU A 164 -18.28 19.16 6.42
N ASN A 165 -18.68 18.45 7.48
CA ASN A 165 -18.98 19.04 8.77
C ASN A 165 -17.80 19.90 9.29
N SER A 166 -18.09 21.11 9.75
CA SER A 166 -17.07 22.09 10.16
C SER A 166 -16.19 21.62 11.32
N GLY A 167 -16.68 20.68 12.15
CA GLY A 167 -15.91 20.08 13.24
C GLY A 167 -14.89 19.02 12.80
N ILE A 168 -14.96 18.55 11.54
CA ILE A 168 -14.04 17.53 11.00
C ILE A 168 -12.71 18.19 10.64
N TYR A 169 -11.59 17.59 11.07
CA TYR A 169 -10.24 18.06 10.75
C TYR A 169 -9.85 17.79 9.30
N TYR A 170 -10.12 16.59 8.82
CA TYR A 170 -9.78 16.13 7.47
C TYR A 170 -10.99 15.40 6.86
N PRO A 171 -11.63 15.97 5.82
CA PRO A 171 -12.85 15.41 5.24
C PRO A 171 -12.76 13.94 4.80
N LEU A 172 -11.58 13.50 4.35
CA LEU A 172 -11.36 12.13 3.88
C LEU A 172 -10.78 11.20 4.95
N GLU A 173 -10.71 11.62 6.23
CA GLU A 173 -10.30 10.71 7.31
C GLU A 173 -11.25 9.51 7.37
N GLY A 174 -10.68 8.32 7.46
CA GLY A 174 -11.42 7.06 7.49
C GLY A 174 -11.71 6.44 6.12
N TYR A 175 -11.52 7.19 5.02
CA TYR A 175 -11.90 6.73 3.70
C TYR A 175 -10.73 6.33 2.79
N LEU A 176 -9.49 6.59 3.20
CA LEU A 176 -8.29 6.22 2.46
C LEU A 176 -7.88 4.79 2.81
N PHE A 177 -8.35 3.79 2.04
CA PHE A 177 -8.20 2.38 2.39
C PHE A 177 -6.73 1.98 2.57
N PRO A 178 -6.36 1.38 3.72
CA PRO A 178 -5.00 0.94 3.99
C PRO A 178 -4.63 -0.28 3.12
N ASN A 179 -3.59 -0.14 2.33
CA ASN A 179 -3.06 -1.19 1.47
C ASN A 179 -1.64 -0.82 1.00
N THR A 180 -1.03 -1.68 0.19
CA THR A 180 0.19 -1.37 -0.54
C THR A 180 -0.16 -1.03 -1.99
N TYR A 181 0.18 0.18 -2.40
CA TYR A 181 -0.06 0.71 -3.74
C TYR A 181 1.24 0.89 -4.50
N PHE A 182 1.18 0.71 -5.82
CA PHE A 182 2.32 0.83 -6.72
C PHE A 182 2.04 1.94 -7.72
N PHE A 183 2.95 2.91 -7.81
CA PHE A 183 2.84 4.03 -8.72
C PHE A 183 4.03 4.06 -9.67
N LYS A 184 3.81 4.62 -10.85
CA LYS A 184 4.76 4.57 -11.96
C LYS A 184 6.11 5.22 -11.62
N ASN A 185 6.09 6.31 -10.83
CA ASN A 185 7.31 7.01 -10.37
C ASN A 185 7.00 7.92 -9.18
N ARG A 186 8.05 8.56 -8.64
CA ARG A 186 7.93 9.47 -7.48
C ARG A 186 7.21 10.79 -7.78
N ASN A 187 6.98 11.15 -9.06
CA ASN A 187 6.23 12.34 -9.47
C ASN A 187 4.71 12.09 -9.54
N VAL A 188 4.22 10.98 -9.01
CA VAL A 188 2.79 10.72 -8.92
C VAL A 188 2.10 11.86 -8.17
N SER A 189 1.00 12.38 -8.72
CA SER A 189 0.25 13.46 -8.07
C SER A 189 -0.50 12.97 -6.83
N ILE A 190 -0.74 13.89 -5.89
CA ILE A 190 -1.54 13.62 -4.68
C ILE A 190 -2.91 13.09 -5.06
N ASP A 191 -3.58 13.71 -6.04
CA ASP A 191 -4.91 13.30 -6.51
C ASP A 191 -4.93 11.85 -6.99
N VAL A 192 -3.92 11.41 -7.76
CA VAL A 192 -3.82 10.01 -8.23
C VAL A 192 -3.64 9.05 -7.05
N ILE A 193 -2.86 9.42 -6.03
CA ILE A 193 -2.69 8.57 -4.84
C ILE A 193 -4.01 8.46 -4.09
N ILE A 194 -4.66 9.59 -3.79
CA ILE A 194 -5.92 9.66 -3.02
C ILE A 194 -7.05 8.92 -3.75
N THR A 195 -7.24 9.18 -5.04
CA THR A 195 -8.28 8.49 -5.82
C THR A 195 -8.04 6.99 -5.91
N THR A 196 -6.77 6.54 -6.02
CA THR A 196 -6.45 5.10 -5.97
C THR A 196 -6.84 4.47 -4.64
N MET A 197 -6.63 5.17 -3.51
CA MET A 197 -7.02 4.68 -2.18
C MET A 197 -8.55 4.68 -2.01
N LEU A 198 -9.24 5.68 -2.54
CA LEU A 198 -10.72 5.73 -2.57
C LEU A 198 -11.33 4.65 -3.48
N ASP A 199 -10.74 4.40 -4.65
CA ASP A 199 -11.17 3.32 -5.54
C ASP A 199 -11.08 1.96 -4.85
N GLU A 200 -10.02 1.74 -4.07
CA GLU A 200 -9.87 0.52 -3.29
C GLU A 200 -10.90 0.45 -2.16
N MET A 201 -11.16 1.55 -1.44
CA MET A 201 -12.24 1.61 -0.45
C MET A 201 -13.59 1.23 -1.08
N GLY A 202 -13.90 1.78 -2.26
CA GLY A 202 -15.12 1.45 -2.98
C GLY A 202 -15.25 -0.04 -3.28
N LYS A 203 -14.18 -0.69 -3.74
CA LYS A 203 -14.16 -2.14 -4.00
C LYS A 203 -14.38 -2.95 -2.73
N GLN A 204 -13.75 -2.54 -1.63
CA GLN A 204 -13.87 -3.24 -0.35
C GLN A 204 -15.29 -3.10 0.24
N LEU A 205 -15.91 -1.94 0.10
CA LEU A 205 -17.24 -1.68 0.63
C LEU A 205 -18.37 -2.25 -0.24
N GLU A 206 -18.15 -2.40 -1.56
CA GLU A 206 -19.22 -2.80 -2.50
C GLU A 206 -19.86 -4.14 -2.12
N VAL A 207 -19.06 -5.10 -1.62
CA VAL A 207 -19.58 -6.41 -1.20
C VAL A 207 -20.45 -6.36 0.05
N TYR A 208 -20.45 -5.25 0.77
CA TYR A 208 -21.22 -5.03 2.01
C TYR A 208 -22.27 -3.95 1.86
N ARG A 209 -22.50 -3.42 0.64
CA ARG A 209 -23.38 -2.28 0.39
C ARG A 209 -24.79 -2.45 0.93
N ASP A 210 -25.38 -3.62 0.71
CA ASP A 210 -26.72 -3.94 1.22
C ASP A 210 -26.75 -4.06 2.74
N ASP A 211 -25.71 -4.62 3.35
CA ASP A 211 -25.64 -4.78 4.81
C ASP A 211 -25.34 -3.46 5.51
N ILE A 212 -24.53 -2.60 4.88
CA ILE A 212 -24.33 -1.21 5.33
C ILE A 212 -25.67 -0.47 5.35
N SER A 213 -26.48 -0.60 4.30
CA SER A 213 -27.78 0.07 4.24
C SER A 213 -28.78 -0.41 5.32
N LYS A 214 -28.62 -1.66 5.79
CA LYS A 214 -29.44 -2.29 6.83
C LYS A 214 -28.91 -2.05 8.24
N SER A 215 -27.71 -1.55 8.41
CA SER A 215 -27.07 -1.36 9.73
C SER A 215 -27.74 -0.31 10.62
N GLY A 216 -28.59 0.55 10.03
CA GLY A 216 -29.23 1.67 10.73
C GLY A 216 -28.31 2.88 10.98
N LEU A 217 -27.03 2.80 10.59
CA LEU A 217 -26.09 3.90 10.61
C LEU A 217 -25.87 4.47 9.21
N SER A 218 -25.62 5.79 9.11
CA SER A 218 -25.04 6.31 7.88
C SER A 218 -23.64 5.71 7.67
N ILE A 219 -23.19 5.66 6.42
CA ILE A 219 -21.86 5.11 6.12
C ILE A 219 -20.76 5.89 6.85
N HIS A 220 -20.92 7.21 7.02
CA HIS A 220 -20.00 8.05 7.78
C HIS A 220 -19.92 7.62 9.24
N LYS A 221 -21.04 7.38 9.90
CA LYS A 221 -21.11 6.88 11.26
C LYS A 221 -20.52 5.49 11.41
N LEU A 222 -20.75 4.62 10.42
CA LEU A 222 -20.20 3.27 10.40
C LEU A 222 -18.68 3.28 10.28
N ILE A 223 -18.12 4.08 9.38
CA ILE A 223 -16.65 4.23 9.24
C ILE A 223 -16.06 4.91 10.48
N THR A 224 -16.77 5.87 11.08
CA THR A 224 -16.38 6.47 12.36
C THR A 224 -16.27 5.42 13.46
N LEU A 225 -17.27 4.56 13.62
CA LEU A 225 -17.21 3.46 14.58
C LEU A 225 -16.08 2.47 14.27
N ALA A 226 -15.92 2.11 12.99
CA ALA A 226 -14.86 1.21 12.55
C ALA A 226 -13.46 1.75 12.90
N SER A 227 -13.24 3.06 12.76
CA SER A 227 -11.96 3.69 13.12
C SER A 227 -11.66 3.64 14.61
N ILE A 228 -12.68 3.74 15.45
CA ILE A 228 -12.51 3.58 16.91
C ILE A 228 -12.18 2.12 17.24
N VAL A 229 -12.91 1.16 16.66
CA VAL A 229 -12.66 -0.28 16.86
C VAL A 229 -11.25 -0.68 16.39
N GLU A 230 -10.74 -0.06 15.33
CA GLU A 230 -9.39 -0.30 14.82
C GLU A 230 -8.32 0.01 15.87
N LEU A 231 -8.43 1.14 16.54
CA LEU A 231 -7.44 1.61 17.53
C LEU A 231 -7.62 1.03 18.93
N GLU A 232 -8.77 0.48 19.26
CA GLU A 232 -8.98 -0.15 20.57
C GLU A 232 -8.22 -1.48 20.73
N GLY A 233 -7.41 -1.85 19.72
CA GLY A 233 -6.38 -2.87 19.85
C GLY A 233 -6.85 -4.31 20.03
N ALA A 234 -8.16 -4.56 19.92
CA ALA A 234 -8.68 -5.90 19.99
C ALA A 234 -8.08 -6.77 18.87
N SER A 235 -7.80 -8.04 19.18
CA SER A 235 -7.46 -9.00 18.13
C SER A 235 -8.55 -9.01 17.06
N SER A 236 -8.21 -9.41 15.83
CA SER A 236 -9.20 -9.47 14.74
C SER A 236 -10.47 -10.28 15.12
N ASN A 237 -10.34 -11.25 16.03
CA ASN A 237 -11.45 -12.05 16.52
C ASN A 237 -12.31 -11.34 17.60
N ASP A 238 -11.79 -10.31 18.25
CA ASP A 238 -12.47 -9.61 19.35
C ASP A 238 -13.06 -8.26 18.90
N ARG A 239 -12.72 -7.75 17.72
CA ARG A 239 -13.23 -6.48 17.20
C ARG A 239 -14.76 -6.44 17.15
N ALA A 240 -15.42 -7.53 16.75
CA ALA A 240 -16.88 -7.61 16.72
C ALA A 240 -17.49 -7.50 18.14
N LYS A 241 -16.83 -8.02 19.19
CA LYS A 241 -17.22 -7.88 20.58
C LYS A 241 -17.08 -6.44 21.04
N VAL A 242 -15.96 -5.80 20.74
CA VAL A 242 -15.72 -4.37 21.07
C VAL A 242 -16.75 -3.48 20.36
N ALA A 243 -17.03 -3.76 19.08
CA ALA A 243 -18.09 -3.07 18.35
C ALA A 243 -19.45 -3.23 19.04
N GLY A 244 -19.78 -4.45 19.51
CA GLY A 244 -21.00 -4.72 20.28
C GLY A 244 -21.10 -3.88 21.57
N VAL A 245 -19.99 -3.70 22.31
CA VAL A 245 -19.96 -2.80 23.48
C VAL A 245 -20.30 -1.37 23.07
N PHE A 246 -19.71 -0.86 22.00
CA PHE A 246 -20.00 0.50 21.53
C PHE A 246 -21.44 0.66 21.07
N TYR A 247 -22.02 -0.32 20.37
CA TYR A 247 -23.44 -0.31 20.03
C TYR A 247 -24.35 -0.29 21.27
N ASN A 248 -24.02 -1.07 22.30
CA ASN A 248 -24.77 -1.07 23.57
C ASN A 248 -24.73 0.30 24.24
N ARG A 249 -23.56 0.96 24.29
CA ARG A 249 -23.40 2.31 24.81
C ARG A 249 -24.20 3.32 24.01
N LEU A 250 -24.10 3.30 22.68
CA LEU A 250 -24.87 4.19 21.78
C LEU A 250 -26.37 4.03 22.00
N ASN A 251 -26.88 2.79 22.02
CA ASN A 251 -28.30 2.49 22.17
C ASN A 251 -28.83 2.88 23.57
N SER A 252 -27.96 2.89 24.58
CA SER A 252 -28.33 3.28 25.95
C SER A 252 -28.10 4.78 26.22
N GLY A 253 -27.67 5.55 25.24
CA GLY A 253 -27.40 6.98 25.42
C GLY A 253 -26.19 7.25 26.31
N TRP A 254 -25.19 6.33 26.30
CA TRP A 254 -23.94 6.53 27.05
C TRP A 254 -22.89 7.19 26.14
N ASN A 255 -21.95 7.89 26.79
CA ASN A 255 -20.74 8.32 26.08
C ASN A 255 -19.87 7.09 25.73
N LEU A 256 -19.10 7.17 24.65
CA LEU A 256 -18.23 6.04 24.25
C LEU A 256 -17.03 5.89 25.18
N GLY A 257 -16.51 6.98 25.74
CA GLY A 257 -15.42 6.93 26.73
C GLY A 257 -14.12 6.33 26.20
N SER A 258 -13.86 6.44 24.90
CA SER A 258 -12.71 5.86 24.24
C SER A 258 -11.53 6.83 24.24
N ASP A 259 -10.37 6.40 24.78
CA ASP A 259 -9.16 7.23 24.88
C ASP A 259 -8.59 7.61 23.52
N VAL A 260 -8.65 6.72 22.53
CA VAL A 260 -8.11 6.97 21.19
C VAL A 260 -8.78 8.16 20.51
N THR A 261 -10.07 8.42 20.83
CA THR A 261 -10.77 9.61 20.34
C THR A 261 -10.25 10.89 20.96
N THR A 262 -9.81 10.84 22.21
CA THR A 262 -9.17 11.98 22.90
C THR A 262 -7.78 12.26 22.35
N TYR A 263 -6.98 11.23 22.11
CA TYR A 263 -5.67 11.39 21.43
C TYR A 263 -5.83 12.08 20.07
N TYR A 264 -6.79 11.63 19.28
CA TYR A 264 -7.05 12.26 17.98
C TYR A 264 -7.52 13.71 18.11
N ALA A 265 -8.43 13.99 19.07
CA ALA A 265 -8.91 15.33 19.40
C ALA A 265 -7.76 16.30 19.74
N LEU A 266 -6.78 15.81 20.49
CA LEU A 266 -5.59 16.57 20.88
C LEU A 266 -4.47 16.54 19.81
N ARG A 267 -4.68 15.86 18.68
CA ARG A 267 -3.70 15.66 17.61
C ARG A 267 -2.41 14.97 18.07
N ILE A 268 -2.51 14.08 19.04
CA ILE A 268 -1.42 13.26 19.57
C ILE A 268 -1.44 11.92 18.84
N ASP A 269 -0.36 11.58 18.12
CA ASP A 269 -0.22 10.33 17.37
C ASP A 269 0.56 9.25 18.15
N ASP A 270 1.14 9.62 19.29
CA ASP A 270 1.87 8.72 20.18
C ASP A 270 1.01 8.35 21.39
N PHE A 271 0.45 7.15 21.36
CA PHE A 271 -0.40 6.64 22.43
C PHE A 271 0.36 6.28 23.72
N SER A 272 1.70 6.32 23.71
CA SER A 272 2.50 6.16 24.95
C SER A 272 2.49 7.41 25.82
N VAL A 273 2.05 8.55 25.30
CA VAL A 273 1.89 9.79 26.05
C VAL A 273 0.70 9.66 26.98
N SER A 274 0.91 9.79 28.30
CA SER A 274 -0.19 9.74 29.26
C SER A 274 -1.10 10.96 29.14
N LEU A 275 -2.40 10.73 28.98
CA LEU A 275 -3.39 11.80 28.98
C LEU A 275 -3.67 12.26 30.41
N SER A 276 -3.59 13.55 30.67
CA SER A 276 -3.92 14.19 31.95
C SER A 276 -5.07 15.17 31.80
N LYS A 277 -5.63 15.63 32.91
CA LYS A 277 -6.66 16.67 32.91
C LYS A 277 -6.14 17.98 32.34
N GLU A 278 -4.88 18.32 32.62
CA GLU A 278 -4.20 19.52 32.11
C GLU A 278 -3.99 19.44 30.59
N GLN A 279 -3.88 18.24 30.05
CA GLN A 279 -3.78 18.00 28.58
C GLN A 279 -5.14 17.96 27.91
N GLY A 280 -6.23 18.22 28.58
CA GLY A 280 -7.56 18.30 28.01
C GLY A 280 -8.29 16.96 27.88
N LEU A 281 -7.96 15.96 28.72
CA LEU A 281 -8.61 14.63 28.71
C LEU A 281 -10.14 14.73 28.75
N TYR A 282 -10.69 15.72 29.46
CA TYR A 282 -12.14 15.95 29.58
C TYR A 282 -12.58 17.24 28.86
N ASN A 283 -11.78 17.78 27.94
CA ASN A 283 -12.18 18.94 27.14
C ASN A 283 -13.35 18.60 26.21
N CYS A 284 -14.47 19.27 26.43
CA CYS A 284 -15.73 19.08 25.71
C CYS A 284 -15.88 20.01 24.48
N ASP A 285 -14.95 20.92 24.26
CA ASP A 285 -15.02 21.90 23.16
C ASP A 285 -14.68 21.27 21.79
N ASN A 286 -14.45 19.96 21.76
CA ASN A 286 -14.01 19.23 20.58
C ASN A 286 -14.96 18.08 20.27
N GLY A 287 -15.49 18.06 19.06
CA GLY A 287 -16.44 17.04 18.61
C GLY A 287 -15.86 15.61 18.47
N TYR A 288 -14.56 15.42 18.72
CA TYR A 288 -13.94 14.07 18.70
C TYR A 288 -13.84 13.44 20.08
N ASN A 289 -13.73 14.21 21.17
CA ASN A 289 -13.47 13.67 22.50
C ASN A 289 -14.70 12.98 23.10
N THR A 290 -14.77 11.65 23.01
CA THR A 290 -15.88 10.84 23.55
C THR A 290 -15.76 10.56 25.05
N ARG A 291 -14.71 11.02 25.75
CA ARG A 291 -14.61 11.00 27.22
C ARG A 291 -15.36 12.14 27.89
N CYS A 292 -15.73 13.13 27.11
CA CYS A 292 -16.60 14.19 27.60
C CYS A 292 -17.95 13.62 28.02
N THR A 293 -18.34 13.78 29.28
CA THR A 293 -19.59 13.22 29.83
C THR A 293 -20.85 13.87 29.28
N SER A 294 -20.73 15.08 28.74
CA SER A 294 -21.83 15.77 28.06
C SER A 294 -21.98 15.37 26.59
N TYR A 295 -21.04 14.62 26.03
CA TYR A 295 -21.06 14.20 24.65
C TYR A 295 -21.57 12.75 24.53
N ILE A 296 -22.76 12.60 23.99
CA ILE A 296 -23.37 11.28 23.78
C ILE A 296 -23.34 10.99 22.28
N GLY A 297 -22.89 9.80 21.90
CA GLY A 297 -22.84 9.39 20.50
C GLY A 297 -21.43 9.17 19.95
N LEU A 298 -21.37 9.00 18.65
CA LEU A 298 -20.11 8.88 17.90
C LEU A 298 -19.46 10.26 17.76
N PRO A 299 -18.12 10.32 17.68
CA PRO A 299 -17.44 11.57 17.35
C PRO A 299 -17.88 12.08 15.97
N VAL A 300 -17.56 13.35 15.68
CA VAL A 300 -17.98 14.06 14.47
C VAL A 300 -17.52 13.40 13.18
N GLY A 301 -16.50 12.56 13.23
CA GLY A 301 -15.97 11.82 12.09
C GLY A 301 -14.93 10.77 12.52
N PRO A 302 -14.42 10.00 11.56
CA PRO A 302 -13.39 8.99 11.79
C PRO A 302 -12.10 9.59 12.36
N ILE A 303 -11.31 8.76 13.04
CA ILE A 303 -10.07 9.15 13.71
C ILE A 303 -8.82 8.50 13.09
N ASP A 304 -9.02 7.54 12.22
CA ASP A 304 -8.00 6.87 11.40
C ASP A 304 -8.63 6.23 10.17
N ASN A 305 -7.80 5.58 9.35
CA ASN A 305 -8.22 4.78 8.20
C ASN A 305 -8.26 3.30 8.60
N PRO A 306 -9.47 2.75 8.86
CA PRO A 306 -9.63 1.39 9.35
C PRO A 306 -9.40 0.35 8.26
N GLY A 307 -8.93 -0.85 8.65
CA GLY A 307 -8.88 -2.02 7.81
C GLY A 307 -10.25 -2.68 7.65
N ILE A 308 -10.35 -3.60 6.68
CA ILE A 308 -11.62 -4.27 6.38
C ILE A 308 -12.16 -5.08 7.56
N ALA A 309 -11.30 -5.59 8.44
CA ALA A 309 -11.71 -6.35 9.62
C ALA A 309 -12.51 -5.48 10.60
N SER A 310 -12.08 -4.23 10.84
CA SER A 310 -12.78 -3.28 11.69
C SER A 310 -14.08 -2.78 11.06
N ILE A 311 -14.07 -2.51 9.74
CA ILE A 311 -15.28 -2.16 8.99
C ILE A 311 -16.32 -3.28 9.10
N LYS A 312 -15.93 -4.54 8.89
CA LYS A 312 -16.83 -5.69 9.05
C LYS A 312 -17.37 -5.81 10.48
N SER A 313 -16.55 -5.55 11.48
CA SER A 313 -16.96 -5.60 12.88
C SER A 313 -17.97 -4.51 13.23
N ALA A 314 -17.90 -3.35 12.60
CA ALA A 314 -18.91 -2.30 12.72
C ALA A 314 -20.22 -2.65 11.99
N ILE A 315 -20.17 -3.38 10.86
CA ILE A 315 -21.35 -3.85 10.14
C ILE A 315 -22.03 -5.01 10.87
N TYR A 316 -21.22 -5.94 11.44
CA TYR A 316 -21.67 -7.17 12.09
C TYR A 316 -21.17 -7.24 13.54
N PRO A 317 -21.62 -6.35 14.42
CA PRO A 317 -21.24 -6.39 15.84
C PRO A 317 -21.74 -7.69 16.48
N GLU A 318 -20.95 -8.23 17.44
CA GLU A 318 -21.42 -9.35 18.25
C GLU A 318 -22.53 -8.88 19.19
N SER A 319 -23.64 -9.59 19.21
CA SER A 319 -24.78 -9.29 20.09
C SER A 319 -24.54 -9.84 21.48
N HIS A 320 -24.48 -8.96 22.47
CA HIS A 320 -24.32 -9.28 23.89
C HIS A 320 -24.80 -8.11 24.75
N ASP A 321 -24.77 -8.27 26.08
CA ASP A 321 -25.24 -7.27 27.05
C ASP A 321 -24.09 -6.62 27.88
N TYR A 322 -22.86 -6.58 27.32
CA TYR A 322 -21.71 -5.97 27.97
C TYR A 322 -21.55 -4.50 27.58
N TYR A 323 -21.05 -3.69 28.54
CA TYR A 323 -20.83 -2.25 28.38
C TYR A 323 -19.38 -1.83 28.61
N TYR A 324 -18.52 -2.77 29.07
CA TYR A 324 -17.11 -2.52 29.35
C TYR A 324 -16.25 -3.62 28.75
N PHE A 325 -15.05 -3.23 28.36
CA PHE A 325 -14.03 -4.16 27.90
C PHE A 325 -12.64 -3.73 28.38
N VAL A 326 -11.73 -4.68 28.45
CA VAL A 326 -10.29 -4.47 28.70
C VAL A 326 -9.53 -5.57 27.96
N ALA A 327 -8.38 -5.23 27.38
CA ALA A 327 -7.48 -6.21 26.78
C ALA A 327 -6.31 -6.50 27.72
N ASP A 328 -5.84 -7.76 27.70
CA ASP A 328 -4.59 -8.13 28.38
C ASP A 328 -3.37 -7.91 27.47
N CYS A 329 -2.14 -8.09 28.00
CA CYS A 329 -0.89 -7.95 27.26
C CYS A 329 -0.73 -8.92 26.07
N LYS A 330 -1.58 -9.93 25.97
CA LYS A 330 -1.62 -10.91 24.88
C LYS A 330 -2.69 -10.57 23.84
N GLY A 331 -3.40 -9.45 24.03
CA GLY A 331 -4.46 -9.00 23.14
C GLY A 331 -5.80 -9.75 23.31
N LYS A 332 -5.99 -10.49 24.40
CA LYS A 332 -7.28 -11.11 24.72
C LYS A 332 -8.20 -10.09 25.37
N THR A 333 -9.40 -9.96 24.82
CA THR A 333 -10.45 -9.06 25.35
C THR A 333 -11.33 -9.71 26.39
N TYR A 334 -11.55 -9.01 27.48
CA TYR A 334 -12.46 -9.37 28.57
C TYR A 334 -13.61 -8.38 28.60
N LEU A 335 -14.83 -8.90 28.56
CA LEU A 335 -16.06 -8.11 28.55
C LEU A 335 -16.70 -8.10 29.94
N ASN A 336 -17.26 -6.97 30.36
CA ASN A 336 -17.94 -6.79 31.64
C ASN A 336 -19.24 -6.00 31.47
N LYS A 337 -20.26 -6.35 32.27
CA LYS A 337 -21.57 -5.69 32.21
C LYS A 337 -21.58 -4.33 32.90
N ASP A 338 -20.83 -4.20 33.99
CA ASP A 338 -20.81 -3.04 34.83
C ASP A 338 -19.38 -2.65 35.24
N GLU A 339 -19.26 -1.49 35.87
CA GLU A 339 -17.98 -0.92 36.29
C GLU A 339 -17.30 -1.78 37.36
N ASN A 340 -18.08 -2.39 38.29
CA ASN A 340 -17.51 -3.25 39.33
C ASN A 340 -16.82 -4.48 38.76
N GLY A 341 -17.45 -5.14 37.77
CA GLY A 341 -16.88 -6.25 37.04
C GLY A 341 -15.64 -5.84 36.24
N HIS A 342 -15.69 -4.67 35.61
CA HIS A 342 -14.55 -4.10 34.88
C HIS A 342 -13.36 -3.82 35.82
N CYS A 343 -13.59 -3.15 36.95
CA CYS A 343 -12.56 -2.89 37.96
C CYS A 343 -11.98 -4.19 38.54
N ALA A 344 -12.82 -5.20 38.79
CA ALA A 344 -12.36 -6.50 39.28
C ALA A 344 -11.46 -7.20 38.24
N THR A 345 -11.83 -7.18 36.96
CA THR A 345 -11.03 -7.71 35.85
C THR A 345 -9.69 -6.99 35.72
N LEU A 346 -9.69 -5.65 35.76
CA LEU A 346 -8.49 -4.81 35.73
C LEU A 346 -7.53 -5.15 36.88
N ASN A 347 -8.05 -5.21 38.11
CA ASN A 347 -7.26 -5.54 39.29
C ASN A 347 -6.65 -6.94 39.20
N LYS A 348 -7.39 -7.90 38.68
CA LYS A 348 -6.89 -9.26 38.42
C LYS A 348 -5.73 -9.23 37.41
N LEU A 349 -5.91 -8.58 36.24
CA LEU A 349 -4.87 -8.49 35.21
C LEU A 349 -3.61 -7.78 35.73
N LYS A 350 -3.77 -6.70 36.52
CA LYS A 350 -2.63 -6.01 37.14
C LYS A 350 -1.89 -6.92 38.11
N LYS A 351 -2.61 -7.67 38.98
CA LYS A 351 -2.01 -8.59 39.96
C LYS A 351 -1.26 -9.74 39.27
N GLU A 352 -1.72 -10.17 38.10
CA GLU A 352 -1.10 -11.20 37.28
C GLU A 352 0.03 -10.68 36.36
N ASN A 353 0.39 -9.38 36.42
CA ASN A 353 1.30 -8.71 35.51
C ASN A 353 0.95 -8.94 34.03
N ASN A 354 -0.33 -9.01 33.72
CA ASN A 354 -0.87 -9.27 32.38
C ASN A 354 -1.71 -8.10 31.85
N TRP A 355 -1.52 -6.90 32.40
CA TRP A 355 -2.14 -5.66 31.93
C TRP A 355 -1.06 -4.71 31.41
N CYS A 356 -1.14 -4.37 30.12
CA CYS A 356 -0.27 -3.43 29.44
C CYS A 356 -1.14 -2.21 29.06
N ALA A 357 -0.94 -1.09 29.77
CA ALA A 357 -1.56 0.20 29.50
C ALA A 357 -0.58 1.10 28.77
#